data_80df7352f9fa34a26f6264bfad7b69bd
#
_entry.id   80df7352f9fa34a26f6264bfad7b69bd
#
_cell.length_a   1.000
_cell.length_b   1.000
_cell.length_c   1.000
_cell.angle_alpha   90.00
_cell.angle_beta   90.00
_cell.angle_gamma   90.00
#
_symmetry.space_group_name_H-M   'P 1'
#
loop_
_entity.id
_entity.type
_entity.pdbx_description
1 polymer ?
#
loop_
_entity_poly.entity_id
_entity_poly.type
_entity_poly.pdbx_seq_one_letter_code
_entity_poly.pdbx_strand_id
1 'polypeptide(L)'
;MTEALARKVFTELRDRTGQIPDTELDDYWATLEPATIDFMIGEWKGGEFVTGHRINGLLAKANWFGKTITSPTDILPIVCIDDNGDKFNNVKLAKGEASLWMEEFRGELTATMVYDGQPIHDHFKKIDDAAVMGIMNGKAGLDNGRYGYFYLERN
;
A
#
# COMPACT_ATOMS: atom_id res chain seq x y z
N MET A 1 -7.46 16.31 10.42
CA MET A 1 -6.25 15.88 11.17
C MET A 1 -5.04 16.58 10.56
N THR A 2 -4.15 17.13 11.39
CA THR A 2 -2.90 17.71 10.89
C THR A 2 -1.94 16.61 10.43
N GLU A 3 -1.02 16.96 9.52
CA GLU A 3 0.00 16.00 9.07
C GLU A 3 0.88 15.51 10.23
N ALA A 4 1.22 16.38 11.16
CA ALA A 4 2.00 16.01 12.35
C ALA A 4 1.28 14.97 13.21
N LEU A 5 -0.02 15.11 13.42
CA LEU A 5 -0.82 14.14 14.17
C LEU A 5 -0.99 12.85 13.37
N ALA A 6 -1.24 12.94 12.05
CA ALA A 6 -1.33 11.77 11.19
C ALA A 6 -0.03 10.94 11.22
N ARG A 7 1.13 11.60 11.19
CA ARG A 7 2.44 10.94 11.31
C ARG A 7 2.61 10.27 12.67
N LYS A 8 2.20 10.93 13.74
CA LYS A 8 2.29 10.36 15.10
C LYS A 8 1.46 9.08 15.22
N VAL A 9 0.23 9.12 14.75
CA VAL A 9 -0.66 7.95 14.75
C VAL A 9 -0.08 6.83 13.87
N PHE A 10 0.40 7.16 12.68
CA PHE A 10 1.05 6.20 11.80
C PHE A 10 2.23 5.49 12.47
N THR A 11 3.11 6.24 13.12
CA THR A 11 4.29 5.68 13.79
C THR A 11 3.87 4.69 14.88
N GLU A 12 2.85 5.03 15.66
CA GLU A 12 2.31 4.14 16.70
C GLU A 12 1.73 2.87 16.10
N LEU A 13 0.92 2.98 15.04
CA LEU A 13 0.33 1.83 14.37
C LEU A 13 1.38 0.93 13.71
N ARG A 14 2.36 1.55 13.02
CA ARG A 14 3.45 0.83 12.36
C ARG A 14 4.28 0.02 13.34
N ASP A 15 4.59 0.59 14.51
CA ASP A 15 5.52 0.02 15.47
C ASP A 15 4.82 -0.85 16.53
N ARG A 16 3.49 -0.92 16.50
CA ARG A 16 2.71 -1.71 17.46
C ARG A 16 2.98 -3.19 17.28
N THR A 17 3.18 -3.90 18.39
CA THR A 17 3.25 -5.36 18.43
C THR A 17 1.84 -5.97 18.47
N GLY A 18 1.67 -7.15 17.87
CA GLY A 18 0.38 -7.82 17.81
C GLY A 18 -0.52 -7.30 16.68
N GLN A 19 -1.73 -7.84 16.62
CA GLN A 19 -2.67 -7.50 15.56
C GLN A 19 -3.39 -6.18 15.86
N ILE A 20 -3.63 -5.42 14.78
CA ILE A 20 -4.41 -4.19 14.81
C ILE A 20 -5.82 -4.52 14.33
N PRO A 21 -6.89 -4.14 15.04
CA PRO A 21 -8.25 -4.31 14.56
C PRO A 21 -8.48 -3.55 13.25
N ASP A 22 -9.17 -4.16 12.29
CA ASP A 22 -9.52 -3.51 11.01
C ASP A 22 -10.25 -2.18 11.24
N THR A 23 -11.14 -2.13 12.24
CA THR A 23 -11.91 -0.92 12.56
C THR A 23 -11.02 0.26 12.97
N GLU A 24 -9.92 0.01 13.66
CA GLU A 24 -8.98 1.06 14.04
C GLU A 24 -8.26 1.63 12.82
N LEU A 25 -7.87 0.77 11.87
CA LEU A 25 -7.27 1.21 10.60
C LEU A 25 -8.29 1.91 9.72
N ASP A 26 -9.56 1.47 9.71
CA ASP A 26 -10.63 2.14 8.99
C ASP A 26 -10.87 3.56 9.53
N ASP A 27 -10.87 3.72 10.85
CA ASP A 27 -11.01 5.03 11.48
C ASP A 27 -9.83 5.95 11.15
N TYR A 28 -8.61 5.41 11.15
CA TYR A 28 -7.43 6.17 10.74
C TYR A 28 -7.51 6.58 9.26
N TRP A 29 -7.86 5.66 8.37
CA TRP A 29 -8.04 5.95 6.95
C TRP A 29 -9.02 7.11 6.73
N ALA A 30 -10.14 7.12 7.45
CA ALA A 30 -11.18 8.13 7.31
C ALA A 30 -10.67 9.54 7.63
N THR A 31 -9.62 9.67 8.44
CA THR A 31 -9.04 10.97 8.83
C THR A 31 -8.01 11.50 7.83
N LEU A 32 -7.55 10.68 6.89
CA LEU A 32 -6.49 11.04 5.96
C LEU A 32 -7.03 11.72 4.70
N GLU A 33 -6.17 12.48 4.02
CA GLU A 33 -6.51 13.13 2.76
C GLU A 33 -6.32 12.17 1.59
N PRO A 34 -7.20 12.21 0.57
CA PRO A 34 -6.97 11.47 -0.67
C PRO A 34 -5.62 11.82 -1.30
N ALA A 35 -5.00 10.83 -1.92
CA ALA A 35 -3.77 11.03 -2.67
C ALA A 35 -4.07 11.33 -4.14
N THR A 36 -3.24 12.16 -4.77
CA THR A 36 -3.29 12.40 -6.22
C THR A 36 -2.34 11.42 -6.95
N ILE A 37 -2.58 11.23 -8.24
CA ILE A 37 -1.67 10.44 -9.07
C ILE A 37 -0.26 11.04 -9.04
N ASP A 38 -0.13 12.37 -9.21
CA ASP A 38 1.18 13.04 -9.20
C ASP A 38 1.92 12.84 -7.88
N PHE A 39 1.21 12.86 -6.76
CA PHE A 39 1.82 12.62 -5.45
C PHE A 39 2.43 11.21 -5.35
N MET A 40 1.82 10.23 -6.00
CA MET A 40 2.28 8.85 -5.93
C MET A 40 3.52 8.54 -6.75
N ILE A 41 3.93 9.44 -7.66
CA ILE A 41 5.12 9.20 -8.47
C ILE A 41 6.36 9.20 -7.58
N GLY A 42 7.19 8.18 -7.73
CA GLY A 42 8.42 8.05 -6.97
C GLY A 42 8.75 6.62 -6.58
N GLU A 43 9.79 6.48 -5.77
CA GLU A 43 10.21 5.21 -5.22
C GLU A 43 9.75 5.11 -3.76
N TRP A 44 9.12 3.99 -3.41
CA TRP A 44 8.49 3.79 -2.12
C TRP A 44 8.98 2.51 -1.46
N LYS A 45 9.29 2.60 -0.17
CA LYS A 45 9.53 1.46 0.69
C LYS A 45 8.21 1.04 1.35
N GLY A 46 7.88 -0.24 1.30
CA GLY A 46 6.62 -0.76 1.82
C GLY A 46 6.72 -1.48 3.14
N GLY A 47 5.61 -1.51 3.82
CA GLY A 47 5.39 -2.33 5.01
C GLY A 47 3.91 -2.61 5.16
N GLU A 48 3.57 -3.56 6.03
CA GLU A 48 2.17 -3.92 6.23
C GLU A 48 1.71 -3.67 7.66
N PHE A 49 0.43 -3.36 7.82
CA PHE A 49 -0.23 -3.42 9.12
C PHE A 49 -0.73 -4.84 9.35
N VAL A 50 -0.39 -5.42 10.49
CA VAL A 50 -0.74 -6.80 10.80
C VAL A 50 -2.14 -6.86 11.40
N THR A 51 -3.06 -7.48 10.70
CA THR A 51 -4.47 -7.58 11.08
C THR A 51 -4.97 -9.01 11.19
N GLY A 52 -4.12 -9.99 10.85
CA GLY A 52 -4.54 -11.39 10.67
C GLY A 52 -5.04 -11.71 9.27
N HIS A 53 -4.96 -10.75 8.33
CA HIS A 53 -5.27 -11.01 6.93
C HIS A 53 -4.31 -12.07 6.35
N ARG A 54 -4.80 -12.94 5.46
CA ARG A 54 -3.99 -14.03 4.88
C ARG A 54 -2.72 -13.57 4.19
N ILE A 55 -2.65 -12.30 3.73
CA ILE A 55 -1.46 -11.78 3.08
C ILE A 55 -0.35 -11.43 4.06
N ASN A 56 -0.69 -11.25 5.34
CA ASN A 56 0.33 -10.87 6.32
C ASN A 56 1.47 -11.90 6.35
N GLY A 57 2.69 -11.40 6.21
CA GLY A 57 3.90 -12.20 6.17
C GLY A 57 4.30 -12.74 4.79
N LEU A 58 3.40 -12.79 3.81
CA LEU A 58 3.74 -13.32 2.48
C LEU A 58 4.75 -12.44 1.75
N LEU A 59 4.56 -11.13 1.78
CA LEU A 59 5.47 -10.18 1.16
C LEU A 59 6.83 -10.16 1.87
N ALA A 60 6.84 -10.25 3.19
CA ALA A 60 8.07 -10.33 3.97
C ALA A 60 8.89 -11.58 3.59
N LYS A 61 8.25 -12.73 3.38
CA LYS A 61 8.91 -13.96 2.91
C LYS A 61 9.53 -13.80 1.53
N ALA A 62 8.96 -12.97 0.68
CA ALA A 62 9.48 -12.66 -0.65
C ALA A 62 10.54 -11.56 -0.63
N ASN A 63 10.91 -11.04 0.54
CA ASN A 63 11.79 -9.89 0.72
C ASN A 63 11.28 -8.65 -0.04
N TRP A 64 9.99 -8.38 0.11
CA TRP A 64 9.39 -7.21 -0.52
C TRP A 64 10.03 -5.93 0.02
N PHE A 65 10.55 -5.10 -0.90
CA PHE A 65 11.07 -3.78 -0.59
C PHE A 65 9.99 -2.71 -0.69
N GLY A 66 9.25 -2.68 -1.79
CA GLY A 66 8.24 -1.67 -2.02
C GLY A 66 7.77 -1.59 -3.46
N LYS A 67 7.47 -0.37 -3.89
CA LYS A 67 6.92 -0.08 -5.21
C LYS A 67 7.73 1.03 -5.88
N THR A 68 7.93 0.91 -7.19
CA THR A 68 8.53 1.97 -8.01
C THR A 68 7.50 2.48 -8.99
N ILE A 69 7.13 3.75 -8.87
CA ILE A 69 6.10 4.40 -9.69
C ILE A 69 6.79 5.47 -10.52
N THR A 70 7.14 5.14 -11.76
CA THR A 70 7.84 6.05 -12.66
C THR A 70 6.86 6.98 -13.37
N SER A 71 5.72 6.45 -13.77
CA SER A 71 4.62 7.20 -14.38
C SER A 71 3.30 6.46 -14.11
N PRO A 72 2.14 7.06 -14.44
CA PRO A 72 0.86 6.38 -14.22
C PRO A 72 0.74 5.02 -14.93
N THR A 73 1.50 4.78 -15.98
CA THR A 73 1.46 3.52 -16.75
C THR A 73 2.77 2.74 -16.71
N ASP A 74 3.72 3.14 -15.87
CA ASP A 74 5.01 2.46 -15.70
C ASP A 74 5.27 2.28 -14.21
N ILE A 75 4.81 1.15 -13.67
CA ILE A 75 4.83 0.83 -12.25
C ILE A 75 5.33 -0.58 -12.03
N LEU A 76 6.30 -0.71 -11.13
CA LEU A 76 6.76 -1.98 -10.61
C LEU A 76 6.12 -2.20 -9.23
N PRO A 77 5.03 -2.97 -9.14
CA PRO A 77 4.22 -3.01 -7.91
C PRO A 77 4.85 -3.85 -6.80
N ILE A 78 5.66 -4.85 -7.16
CA ILE A 78 6.32 -5.72 -6.17
C ILE A 78 7.81 -5.77 -6.48
N VAL A 79 8.55 -4.80 -5.93
CA VAL A 79 10.00 -4.77 -5.97
C VAL A 79 10.51 -5.54 -4.74
N CYS A 80 11.35 -6.53 -4.98
CA CYS A 80 11.93 -7.38 -3.93
C CYS A 80 13.44 -7.23 -3.90
N ILE A 81 14.07 -7.72 -2.84
CA ILE A 81 15.52 -7.77 -2.68
C ILE A 81 15.97 -9.22 -2.88
N ASP A 82 16.93 -9.44 -3.78
CA ASP A 82 17.49 -10.78 -4.04
C ASP A 82 18.58 -11.16 -3.01
N ASP A 83 19.13 -12.36 -3.17
CA ASP A 83 20.16 -12.87 -2.25
C ASP A 83 21.47 -12.07 -2.30
N ASN A 84 21.68 -11.28 -3.36
CA ASN A 84 22.84 -10.39 -3.49
C ASN A 84 22.59 -8.99 -2.93
N GLY A 85 21.39 -8.72 -2.41
CA GLY A 85 21.01 -7.41 -1.92
C GLY A 85 20.51 -6.44 -3.01
N ASP A 86 20.32 -6.92 -4.23
CA ASP A 86 19.87 -6.10 -5.35
C ASP A 86 18.33 -6.11 -5.48
N LYS A 87 17.78 -4.97 -5.88
CA LYS A 87 16.35 -4.85 -6.15
C LYS A 87 16.02 -5.49 -7.50
N PHE A 88 14.87 -6.16 -7.54
CA PHE A 88 14.34 -6.69 -8.79
C PHE A 88 12.81 -6.61 -8.80
N ASN A 89 12.23 -6.53 -10.01
CA ASN A 89 10.79 -6.58 -10.20
C ASN A 89 10.32 -8.03 -10.13
N ASN A 90 9.55 -8.38 -9.09
CA ASN A 90 9.02 -9.74 -8.93
C ASN A 90 7.75 -9.91 -9.76
N VAL A 91 7.91 -10.06 -11.07
CA VAL A 91 6.82 -10.22 -12.04
C VAL A 91 5.97 -11.44 -11.75
N LYS A 92 6.59 -12.51 -11.28
CA LYS A 92 5.88 -13.77 -10.97
C LYS A 92 4.87 -13.57 -9.84
N LEU A 93 5.26 -12.88 -8.79
CA LEU A 93 4.39 -12.61 -7.65
C LEU A 93 3.34 -11.55 -7.98
N ALA A 94 3.74 -10.49 -8.70
CA ALA A 94 2.84 -9.42 -9.13
C ALA A 94 1.91 -9.85 -10.27
N LYS A 95 2.27 -10.88 -11.01
CA LYS A 95 1.62 -11.31 -12.26
C LYS A 95 1.62 -10.20 -13.31
N GLY A 96 2.73 -9.47 -13.40
CA GLY A 96 2.92 -8.38 -14.33
C GLY A 96 3.28 -7.07 -13.64
N GLU A 97 2.82 -5.98 -14.20
CA GLU A 97 3.02 -4.63 -13.70
C GLU A 97 1.69 -4.02 -13.21
N ALA A 98 1.59 -2.71 -13.18
CA ALA A 98 0.41 -2.02 -12.69
C ALA A 98 0.31 -0.61 -13.30
N SER A 99 -0.82 0.03 -13.07
CA SER A 99 -1.07 1.42 -13.49
C SER A 99 -1.85 2.17 -12.41
N LEU A 100 -1.79 3.50 -12.47
CA LEU A 100 -2.47 4.39 -11.52
C LEU A 100 -3.68 5.06 -12.16
N TRP A 101 -4.76 5.10 -11.41
CA TRP A 101 -6.04 5.71 -11.78
C TRP A 101 -6.65 6.42 -10.58
N MET A 102 -7.51 7.40 -10.82
CA MET A 102 -8.34 7.95 -9.75
C MET A 102 -9.61 7.10 -9.67
N GLU A 103 -9.84 6.50 -8.52
CA GLU A 103 -11.04 5.68 -8.29
C GLU A 103 -11.80 6.15 -7.07
N GLU A 104 -13.12 6.02 -7.11
CA GLU A 104 -13.94 6.22 -5.94
C GLU A 104 -13.81 5.02 -5.00
N PHE A 105 -13.48 5.31 -3.75
CA PHE A 105 -13.43 4.32 -2.68
C PHE A 105 -13.93 4.97 -1.39
N ARG A 106 -14.93 4.37 -0.79
CA ARG A 106 -15.56 4.88 0.45
C ARG A 106 -15.98 6.35 0.34
N GLY A 107 -16.56 6.71 -0.82
CA GLY A 107 -17.12 8.05 -1.07
C GLY A 107 -16.10 9.11 -1.46
N GLU A 108 -14.83 8.77 -1.65
CA GLU A 108 -13.78 9.71 -2.03
C GLU A 108 -13.02 9.23 -3.26
N LEU A 109 -12.66 10.16 -4.16
CA LEU A 109 -11.76 9.87 -5.27
C LEU A 109 -10.33 9.90 -4.75
N THR A 110 -9.58 8.83 -4.96
CA THR A 110 -8.18 8.75 -4.54
C THR A 110 -7.34 7.94 -5.53
N ALA A 111 -6.04 8.21 -5.56
CA ALA A 111 -5.11 7.47 -6.40
C ALA A 111 -5.14 5.99 -6.04
N THR A 112 -5.33 5.16 -7.06
CA THR A 112 -5.47 3.71 -6.92
C THR A 112 -4.57 3.02 -7.91
N MET A 113 -3.74 2.09 -7.42
CA MET A 113 -2.91 1.25 -8.27
C MET A 113 -3.69 -0.01 -8.62
N VAL A 114 -3.80 -0.27 -9.91
CA VAL A 114 -4.50 -1.44 -10.45
C VAL A 114 -3.47 -2.38 -11.06
N TYR A 115 -3.44 -3.61 -10.59
CA TYR A 115 -2.55 -4.63 -11.14
C TYR A 115 -2.99 -5.06 -12.53
N ASP A 116 -2.03 -5.26 -13.45
CA ASP A 116 -2.34 -5.68 -14.81
C ASP A 116 -2.82 -7.13 -14.89
N GLY A 117 -2.22 -8.02 -14.10
CA GLY A 117 -2.41 -9.45 -14.21
C GLY A 117 -3.24 -10.10 -13.11
N GLN A 118 -3.77 -9.34 -12.18
CA GLN A 118 -4.60 -9.86 -11.10
C GLN A 118 -5.62 -8.82 -10.62
N PRO A 119 -6.80 -9.25 -10.15
CA PRO A 119 -7.84 -8.32 -9.76
C PRO A 119 -7.59 -7.75 -8.36
N ILE A 120 -6.58 -6.88 -8.27
CA ILE A 120 -6.22 -6.16 -7.05
C ILE A 120 -6.17 -4.67 -7.34
N HIS A 121 -6.82 -3.87 -6.49
CA HIS A 121 -6.82 -2.43 -6.48
C HIS A 121 -6.25 -1.97 -5.13
N ASP A 122 -5.16 -1.22 -5.16
CA ASP A 122 -4.56 -0.64 -3.97
C ASP A 122 -4.93 0.84 -3.91
N HIS A 123 -5.81 1.20 -2.98
CA HIS A 123 -6.22 2.59 -2.76
C HIS A 123 -5.26 3.29 -1.81
N PHE A 124 -4.88 4.54 -2.10
CA PHE A 124 -3.92 5.28 -1.28
C PHE A 124 -4.53 6.55 -0.71
N LYS A 125 -4.19 6.84 0.55
CA LYS A 125 -4.43 8.15 1.16
C LYS A 125 -3.14 8.68 1.77
N LYS A 126 -2.99 10.00 1.75
CA LYS A 126 -1.79 10.70 2.19
C LYS A 126 -1.74 10.80 3.72
N ILE A 127 -0.63 10.34 4.31
CA ILE A 127 -0.32 10.58 5.73
C ILE A 127 0.36 11.93 5.88
N ASP A 128 1.42 12.13 5.12
CA ASP A 128 2.17 13.39 4.98
C ASP A 128 2.94 13.37 3.67
N ASP A 129 3.88 14.29 3.47
CA ASP A 129 4.65 14.35 2.22
C ASP A 129 5.55 13.14 1.98
N ALA A 130 5.81 12.34 3.00
CA ALA A 130 6.74 11.21 2.96
C ALA A 130 6.06 9.84 3.08
N ALA A 131 4.76 9.77 3.31
CA ALA A 131 4.10 8.48 3.55
C ALA A 131 2.64 8.46 3.10
N VAL A 132 2.19 7.27 2.69
CA VAL A 132 0.78 6.98 2.39
C VAL A 132 0.34 5.71 3.10
N MET A 133 -0.94 5.64 3.41
CA MET A 133 -1.62 4.40 3.79
C MET A 133 -2.25 3.79 2.54
N GLY A 134 -2.15 2.48 2.41
CA GLY A 134 -2.77 1.71 1.33
C GLY A 134 -3.82 0.74 1.85
N ILE A 135 -4.90 0.59 1.11
CA ILE A 135 -5.89 -0.47 1.34
C ILE A 135 -5.97 -1.34 0.10
N MET A 136 -5.67 -2.63 0.28
CA MET A 136 -5.75 -3.63 -0.79
C MET A 136 -7.17 -4.15 -0.91
N ASN A 137 -7.75 -3.94 -2.08
CA ASN A 137 -9.12 -4.29 -2.45
C ASN A 137 -9.10 -5.21 -3.68
N GLY A 138 -10.27 -5.65 -4.12
CA GLY A 138 -10.43 -6.46 -5.31
C GLY A 138 -10.57 -7.94 -5.00
N LYS A 139 -10.98 -8.71 -5.99
CA LYS A 139 -11.32 -10.13 -5.80
C LYS A 139 -10.16 -10.98 -5.30
N ALA A 140 -8.92 -10.66 -5.70
CA ALA A 140 -7.73 -11.36 -5.23
C ALA A 140 -7.11 -10.73 -3.98
N GLY A 141 -7.55 -9.54 -3.58
CA GLY A 141 -7.04 -8.83 -2.41
C GLY A 141 -7.81 -9.06 -1.13
N LEU A 142 -9.08 -9.41 -1.24
CA LEU A 142 -9.95 -9.60 -0.08
C LEU A 142 -9.74 -10.98 0.56
N ASP A 143 -9.82 -11.02 1.88
CA ASP A 143 -9.79 -12.26 2.68
C ASP A 143 -11.11 -12.40 3.45
N ASN A 144 -12.02 -13.22 2.95
CA ASN A 144 -13.39 -13.35 3.48
C ASN A 144 -14.07 -11.98 3.62
N GLY A 145 -13.93 -11.12 2.60
CA GLY A 145 -14.47 -9.77 2.61
C GLY A 145 -13.63 -8.74 3.36
N ARG A 146 -12.56 -9.12 4.01
CA ARG A 146 -11.65 -8.21 4.72
C ARG A 146 -10.61 -7.63 3.77
N TYR A 147 -10.36 -6.33 3.89
CA TYR A 147 -9.30 -5.64 3.16
C TYR A 147 -7.93 -5.96 3.73
N GLY A 148 -6.88 -5.81 2.90
CA GLY A 148 -5.50 -5.78 3.37
C GLY A 148 -5.06 -4.33 3.64
N TYR A 149 -4.28 -4.11 4.67
CA TYR A 149 -3.83 -2.77 5.06
C TYR A 149 -2.32 -2.72 5.06
N PHE A 150 -1.77 -1.70 4.39
CA PHE A 150 -0.33 -1.53 4.28
C PHE A 150 0.03 -0.04 4.23
N TYR A 151 1.30 0.25 4.17
CA TYR A 151 1.79 1.60 4.06
C TYR A 151 3.02 1.66 3.14
N LEU A 152 3.26 2.83 2.59
CA LEU A 152 4.45 3.13 1.83
C LEU A 152 5.10 4.38 2.42
N GLU A 153 6.43 4.36 2.50
CA GLU A 153 7.23 5.52 2.88
C GLU A 153 8.19 5.84 1.74
N ARG A 154 8.40 7.12 1.46
CA ARG A 154 9.34 7.53 0.42
C ARG A 154 10.74 7.03 0.75
N ASN A 155 11.37 6.48 -0.28
CA ASN A 155 12.72 5.94 -0.16
C ASN A 155 13.75 7.04 -0.46
#